data_fc6710753b5e9a8bfbce76527cf87f81
#
_entry.id   fc6710753b5e9a8bfbce76527cf87f81
#
_cell.length_a   1.000
_cell.length_b   1.000
_cell.length_c   1.000
_cell.angle_alpha   90.00
_cell.angle_beta   90.00
_cell.angle_gamma   90.00
#
_symmetry.space_group_name_H-M   'P 1'
#
loop_
_entity.id
_entity.type
_entity.pdbx_description
1 polymer ?
#
loop_
_entity_poly.entity_id
_entity_poly.type
_entity_poly.pdbx_seq_one_letter_code
_entity_poly.pdbx_strand_id
1 'polypeptide(L)'
;MVFQVKNIVRDVRLVIDQNRTDTPLLASAEPNTLMLDELIESNITKAVDRVHSIAPYHLLEQGHNFEGMSDAIYWGDLESGWVLLPPDFMRLVIFRMSDWERPVYNVLSADDKLYKRMRSRVKAVRGTAQRPVCVVTQRPEGRSLEFYSCKSEEATIAQAVYIPYSKIDNYGGVDISEKCYDAVTRMAAGLVCLALNEGERGASMLEMAKALL
;
A
#
# COMPACT_ATOMS: atom_id res chain seq x y z
N MET A 1 -7.61 -11.70 4.11
CA MET A 1 -8.24 -12.99 3.69
C MET A 1 -7.86 -13.28 2.24
N VAL A 2 -7.58 -14.55 1.89
CA VAL A 2 -7.19 -14.92 0.52
C VAL A 2 -8.43 -15.19 -0.34
N PHE A 3 -8.56 -14.44 -1.43
CA PHE A 3 -9.62 -14.59 -2.42
C PHE A 3 -9.06 -15.17 -3.71
N GLN A 4 -9.80 -16.08 -4.32
CA GLN A 4 -9.40 -16.67 -5.60
C GLN A 4 -9.62 -15.68 -6.74
N VAL A 5 -8.60 -15.49 -7.58
CA VAL A 5 -8.64 -14.59 -8.75
C VAL A 5 -9.84 -14.89 -9.64
N LYS A 6 -10.16 -16.16 -9.87
CA LYS A 6 -11.33 -16.58 -10.67
C LYS A 6 -12.66 -16.02 -10.14
N ASN A 7 -12.82 -15.94 -8.82
CA ASN A 7 -14.03 -15.39 -8.21
C ASN A 7 -14.06 -13.87 -8.40
N ILE A 8 -12.92 -13.20 -8.23
CA ILE A 8 -12.80 -11.75 -8.46
C ILE A 8 -13.12 -11.42 -9.92
N VAL A 9 -12.58 -12.18 -10.87
CA VAL A 9 -12.86 -12.01 -12.31
C VAL A 9 -14.36 -12.11 -12.59
N ARG A 10 -15.02 -13.15 -12.03
CA ARG A 10 -16.47 -13.32 -12.18
C ARG A 10 -17.23 -12.11 -11.63
N ASP A 11 -16.88 -11.65 -10.44
CA ASP A 11 -17.57 -10.55 -9.76
C ASP A 11 -17.31 -9.22 -10.48
N VAL A 12 -16.10 -8.99 -11.00
CA VAL A 12 -15.78 -7.84 -11.86
C VAL A 12 -16.62 -7.88 -13.14
N ARG A 13 -16.75 -9.04 -13.79
CA ARG A 13 -17.62 -9.20 -14.98
C ARG A 13 -19.05 -8.82 -14.67
N LEU A 14 -19.59 -9.30 -13.56
CA LEU A 14 -20.96 -8.94 -13.14
C LEU A 14 -21.12 -7.41 -12.97
N VAL A 15 -20.13 -6.73 -12.43
CA VAL A 15 -20.14 -5.27 -12.29
C VAL A 15 -20.08 -4.56 -13.63
N ILE A 16 -19.27 -5.06 -14.56
CA ILE A 16 -19.14 -4.48 -15.91
C ILE A 16 -20.41 -4.75 -16.74
N ASP A 17 -20.97 -5.95 -16.68
CA ASP A 17 -22.09 -6.40 -17.51
C ASP A 17 -23.47 -6.03 -16.97
N GLN A 18 -23.58 -5.45 -15.81
CA GLN A 18 -24.86 -5.10 -15.15
C GLN A 18 -25.86 -4.34 -16.04
N ASN A 19 -25.40 -3.76 -17.15
CA ASN A 19 -26.25 -3.01 -18.11
C ASN A 19 -26.17 -3.54 -19.57
N ARG A 20 -25.53 -4.67 -19.82
CA ARG A 20 -25.36 -5.24 -21.17
C ARG A 20 -25.69 -6.73 -21.15
N THR A 21 -26.97 -7.02 -21.36
CA THR A 21 -27.47 -8.40 -21.28
C THR A 21 -27.10 -9.28 -22.48
N ASP A 22 -26.76 -8.75 -23.65
CA ASP A 22 -26.74 -9.55 -24.89
C ASP A 22 -25.58 -9.29 -25.86
N THR A 23 -24.56 -8.51 -25.50
CA THR A 23 -23.41 -8.31 -26.39
C THR A 23 -22.11 -8.79 -25.75
N PRO A 24 -21.38 -9.72 -26.37
CA PRO A 24 -20.02 -10.02 -25.94
C PRO A 24 -19.18 -8.74 -26.01
N LEU A 25 -18.49 -8.40 -24.92
CA LEU A 25 -17.70 -7.18 -24.78
C LEU A 25 -16.58 -7.02 -25.81
N LEU A 26 -16.21 -8.11 -26.48
CA LEU A 26 -15.25 -8.15 -27.58
C LEU A 26 -15.79 -9.02 -28.70
N ALA A 27 -15.94 -8.46 -29.86
CA ALA A 27 -16.13 -9.24 -31.10
C ALA A 27 -14.85 -10.07 -31.30
N SER A 28 -14.96 -11.38 -31.18
CA SER A 28 -13.88 -12.35 -31.20
C SER A 28 -13.30 -12.56 -32.62
N ALA A 29 -12.60 -11.60 -33.17
CA ALA A 29 -12.07 -11.75 -34.52
C ALA A 29 -10.57 -11.51 -34.69
N GLU A 30 -9.88 -11.02 -33.68
CA GLU A 30 -8.43 -10.78 -33.76
C GLU A 30 -7.63 -11.72 -32.85
N PRO A 31 -6.73 -12.56 -33.41
CA PRO A 31 -5.98 -13.56 -32.63
C PRO A 31 -4.96 -12.97 -31.63
N ASN A 32 -4.78 -11.66 -31.62
CA ASN A 32 -3.85 -10.96 -30.75
C ASN A 32 -4.54 -10.11 -29.67
N THR A 33 -5.86 -10.21 -29.52
CA THR A 33 -6.60 -9.45 -28.52
C THR A 33 -6.63 -10.22 -27.20
N LEU A 34 -6.15 -9.59 -26.12
CA LEU A 34 -6.29 -10.15 -24.76
C LEU A 34 -7.76 -10.44 -24.48
N MET A 35 -8.05 -11.64 -23.98
CA MET A 35 -9.38 -11.96 -23.51
C MET A 35 -9.76 -11.04 -22.34
N LEU A 36 -11.05 -10.72 -22.20
CA LEU A 36 -11.52 -9.85 -21.11
C LEU A 36 -11.06 -10.35 -19.73
N ASP A 37 -11.07 -11.66 -19.52
CA ASP A 37 -10.64 -12.26 -18.26
C ASP A 37 -9.16 -11.98 -17.98
N GLU A 38 -8.28 -12.10 -18.96
CA GLU A 38 -6.86 -11.76 -18.85
C GLU A 38 -6.66 -10.26 -18.57
N LEU A 39 -7.46 -9.40 -19.19
CA LEU A 39 -7.42 -7.97 -18.92
C LEU A 39 -7.86 -7.66 -17.47
N ILE A 40 -8.89 -8.33 -16.99
CA ILE A 40 -9.34 -8.21 -15.59
C ILE A 40 -8.23 -8.72 -14.66
N GLU A 41 -7.69 -9.90 -14.86
CA GLU A 41 -6.63 -10.51 -14.05
C GLU A 41 -5.41 -9.59 -13.95
N SER A 42 -4.98 -8.99 -15.06
CA SER A 42 -3.84 -8.06 -15.10
C SER A 42 -4.06 -6.77 -14.30
N ASN A 43 -5.31 -6.43 -13.96
CA ASN A 43 -5.67 -5.24 -13.21
C ASN A 43 -6.05 -5.52 -11.75
N ILE A 44 -6.20 -6.79 -11.33
CA ILE A 44 -6.59 -7.14 -9.95
C ILE A 44 -5.56 -6.62 -8.94
N THR A 45 -4.28 -6.95 -9.10
CA THR A 45 -3.24 -6.51 -8.16
C THR A 45 -3.15 -4.98 -8.09
N LYS A 46 -3.25 -4.30 -9.24
CA LYS A 46 -3.28 -2.83 -9.29
C LYS A 46 -4.49 -2.25 -8.55
N ALA A 47 -5.65 -2.90 -8.64
CA ALA A 47 -6.85 -2.48 -7.95
C ALA A 47 -6.71 -2.67 -6.44
N VAL A 48 -6.19 -3.82 -6.00
CA VAL A 48 -5.91 -4.09 -4.59
C VAL A 48 -4.93 -3.06 -4.03
N ASP A 49 -3.80 -2.83 -4.70
CA ASP A 49 -2.80 -1.86 -4.26
C ASP A 49 -3.37 -0.44 -4.16
N ARG A 50 -4.17 -0.01 -5.14
CA ARG A 50 -4.83 1.31 -5.08
C ARG A 50 -5.79 1.43 -3.92
N VAL A 51 -6.63 0.41 -3.70
CA VAL A 51 -7.58 0.39 -2.58
C VAL A 51 -6.82 0.37 -1.25
N HIS A 52 -5.87 -0.55 -1.06
CA HIS A 52 -5.11 -0.65 0.18
C HIS A 52 -4.24 0.60 0.47
N SER A 53 -3.82 1.33 -0.57
CA SER A 53 -3.05 2.57 -0.39
C SER A 53 -3.87 3.72 0.19
N ILE A 54 -5.18 3.78 -0.10
CA ILE A 54 -6.09 4.86 0.32
C ILE A 54 -7.03 4.45 1.45
N ALA A 55 -7.27 3.16 1.64
CA ALA A 55 -8.20 2.66 2.66
C ALA A 55 -7.79 3.09 4.07
N PRO A 56 -8.74 3.51 4.93
CA PRO A 56 -8.49 3.72 6.34
C PRO A 56 -7.98 2.45 7.02
N TYR A 57 -7.08 2.57 7.99
CA TYR A 57 -6.47 1.41 8.64
C TYR A 57 -7.46 0.45 9.31
N HIS A 58 -8.60 0.94 9.77
CA HIS A 58 -9.63 0.10 10.41
C HIS A 58 -10.37 -0.84 9.44
N LEU A 59 -10.23 -0.60 8.13
CA LEU A 59 -10.74 -1.49 7.08
C LEU A 59 -9.69 -2.51 6.64
N LEU A 60 -8.42 -2.30 6.99
CA LEU A 60 -7.31 -3.17 6.61
C LEU A 60 -7.05 -4.16 7.74
N GLU A 61 -7.32 -5.45 7.48
CA GLU A 61 -7.16 -6.53 8.45
C GLU A 61 -5.75 -7.14 8.44
N GLN A 62 -4.89 -6.66 7.55
CA GLN A 62 -3.60 -7.26 7.27
C GLN A 62 -2.47 -6.28 7.49
N GLY A 63 -1.38 -6.81 8.01
CA GLY A 63 -0.13 -6.11 8.11
C GLY A 63 1.00 -7.11 8.31
N HIS A 64 2.12 -6.85 7.66
CA HIS A 64 3.32 -7.64 7.84
C HIS A 64 4.23 -6.98 8.88
N ASN A 65 4.81 -7.80 9.73
CA ASN A 65 5.74 -7.36 10.76
C ASN A 65 7.18 -7.38 10.23
N PHE A 66 7.94 -6.32 10.53
CA PHE A 66 9.38 -6.26 10.25
C PHE A 66 10.22 -5.88 11.49
N GLU A 67 9.72 -6.16 12.69
CA GLU A 67 10.45 -5.94 13.97
C GLU A 67 11.78 -6.68 14.02
N GLY A 68 11.88 -7.84 13.37
CA GLY A 68 13.11 -8.62 13.25
C GLY A 68 14.28 -7.93 12.55
N MET A 69 14.05 -6.73 11.98
CA MET A 69 15.10 -5.90 11.37
C MET A 69 15.90 -5.07 12.39
N SER A 70 15.69 -5.26 13.69
CA SER A 70 16.39 -4.51 14.74
C SER A 70 17.92 -4.63 14.64
N ASP A 71 18.44 -5.79 14.27
CA ASP A 71 19.87 -6.00 14.10
C ASP A 71 20.46 -5.37 12.82
N ALA A 72 19.59 -4.91 11.93
CA ALA A 72 19.93 -4.26 10.66
C ALA A 72 19.75 -2.74 10.70
N ILE A 73 19.69 -2.14 11.88
CA ILE A 73 19.62 -0.69 12.04
C ILE A 73 20.99 -0.08 11.76
N TYR A 74 21.02 0.88 10.88
CA TYR A 74 22.17 1.72 10.63
C TYR A 74 22.01 3.02 11.44
N TRP A 75 22.82 3.17 12.46
CA TRP A 75 22.82 4.37 13.29
C TRP A 75 23.58 5.50 12.60
N GLY A 76 23.04 6.67 12.68
CA GLY A 76 23.60 7.91 12.14
C GLY A 76 23.82 8.94 13.23
N ASP A 77 24.30 10.09 12.81
CA ASP A 77 24.43 11.24 13.72
C ASP A 77 23.07 11.68 14.27
N LEU A 78 23.11 12.47 15.36
CA LEU A 78 21.93 13.18 15.86
C LEU A 78 20.84 12.31 16.44
N GLU A 79 21.18 11.19 17.07
CA GLU A 79 20.19 10.28 17.69
C GLU A 79 19.18 9.77 16.65
N SER A 80 19.64 9.51 15.43
CA SER A 80 18.85 9.01 14.31
C SER A 80 19.35 7.66 13.84
N GLY A 81 18.49 6.93 13.20
CA GLY A 81 18.85 5.68 12.53
C GLY A 81 17.98 5.46 11.29
N TRP A 82 18.33 4.46 10.53
CA TRP A 82 17.52 4.02 9.41
C TRP A 82 17.61 2.50 9.25
N VAL A 83 16.56 1.95 8.67
CA VAL A 83 16.46 0.53 8.34
C VAL A 83 15.96 0.38 6.91
N LEU A 84 16.45 -0.63 6.20
CA LEU A 84 15.95 -0.96 4.88
C LEU A 84 14.50 -1.47 4.99
N LEU A 85 13.66 -0.98 4.09
CA LEU A 85 12.28 -1.46 4.01
C LEU A 85 12.21 -2.76 3.22
N PRO A 86 11.29 -3.67 3.57
CA PRO A 86 11.03 -4.86 2.78
C PRO A 86 10.75 -4.53 1.31
N PRO A 87 11.11 -5.39 0.34
CA PRO A 87 10.92 -5.14 -1.09
C PRO A 87 9.46 -4.92 -1.48
N ASP A 88 8.54 -5.53 -0.73
CA ASP A 88 7.10 -5.43 -0.93
C ASP A 88 6.44 -4.34 -0.08
N PHE A 89 7.22 -3.47 0.57
CA PHE A 89 6.68 -2.39 1.39
C PHE A 89 5.88 -1.40 0.54
N MET A 90 4.61 -1.23 0.85
CA MET A 90 3.74 -0.23 0.26
C MET A 90 3.49 0.94 1.21
N ARG A 91 2.98 0.68 2.42
CA ARG A 91 2.52 1.70 3.37
C ARG A 91 2.80 1.30 4.81
N LEU A 92 3.34 2.23 5.60
CA LEU A 92 3.53 2.02 7.03
C LEU A 92 2.18 2.04 7.75
N VAL A 93 1.96 1.09 8.66
CA VAL A 93 0.83 1.10 9.60
C VAL A 93 1.26 1.70 10.91
N ILE A 94 2.35 1.20 11.48
CA ILE A 94 2.88 1.65 12.76
C ILE A 94 4.39 1.38 12.82
N PHE A 95 5.11 2.33 13.40
CA PHE A 95 6.51 2.13 13.77
C PHE A 95 6.80 2.73 15.13
N ARG A 96 7.51 2.00 15.97
CA ARG A 96 7.91 2.43 17.31
C ARG A 96 9.25 1.84 17.70
N MET A 97 10.16 2.68 18.18
CA MET A 97 11.37 2.24 18.87
C MET A 97 11.10 1.98 20.35
N SER A 98 11.91 1.13 20.97
CA SER A 98 11.75 0.73 22.37
C SER A 98 11.85 1.90 23.36
N ASP A 99 12.60 2.94 23.01
CA ASP A 99 12.82 4.13 23.82
C ASP A 99 11.84 5.28 23.52
N TRP A 100 10.89 5.08 22.59
CA TRP A 100 9.87 6.07 22.25
C TRP A 100 8.64 5.95 23.13
N GLU A 101 8.11 7.08 23.55
CA GLU A 101 6.88 7.13 24.32
C GLU A 101 5.62 6.94 23.44
N ARG A 102 5.71 7.28 22.15
CA ARG A 102 4.59 7.18 21.19
C ARG A 102 5.01 6.51 19.90
N PRO A 103 4.13 5.73 19.29
CA PRO A 103 4.34 5.21 17.95
C PRO A 103 4.13 6.30 16.88
N VAL A 104 4.68 6.05 15.71
CA VAL A 104 4.45 6.82 14.48
C VAL A 104 3.53 6.02 13.57
N TYR A 105 2.45 6.63 13.14
CA TYR A 105 1.48 6.06 12.19
C TYR A 105 1.60 6.66 10.78
N ASN A 106 2.07 7.89 10.69
CA ASN A 106 2.21 8.61 9.41
C ASN A 106 3.67 8.91 9.13
N VAL A 107 4.10 8.55 7.96
CA VAL A 107 5.47 8.81 7.48
C VAL A 107 5.50 10.14 6.75
N LEU A 108 6.52 10.92 7.01
CA LEU A 108 6.75 12.16 6.29
C LEU A 108 7.38 11.89 4.92
N SER A 109 7.15 12.81 3.99
CA SER A 109 7.90 12.89 2.75
C SER A 109 9.26 13.58 2.98
N ALA A 110 10.25 13.25 2.16
CA ALA A 110 11.55 13.90 2.17
C ALA A 110 11.48 15.43 1.90
N ASP A 111 10.41 15.90 1.25
CA ASP A 111 10.17 17.32 0.97
C ASP A 111 9.46 18.06 2.11
N ASP A 112 9.00 17.36 3.13
CA ASP A 112 8.28 17.96 4.25
C ASP A 112 9.19 18.93 5.02
N LYS A 113 8.61 20.07 5.42
CA LYS A 113 9.32 21.07 6.23
C LYS A 113 9.74 20.52 7.60
N LEU A 114 8.93 19.60 8.16
CA LEU A 114 9.23 18.97 9.42
C LEU A 114 10.46 18.07 9.30
N TYR A 115 10.61 17.31 8.22
CA TYR A 115 11.82 16.51 7.96
C TYR A 115 13.09 17.35 7.96
N LYS A 116 13.07 18.52 7.31
CA LYS A 116 14.21 19.45 7.31
C LYS A 116 14.56 19.93 8.72
N ARG A 117 13.57 20.13 9.58
CA ARG A 117 13.79 20.49 10.99
C ARG A 117 14.40 19.34 11.80
N MET A 118 13.99 18.12 11.54
CA MET A 118 14.49 16.91 12.26
C MET A 118 16.00 16.71 11.99
N ARG A 119 16.53 17.17 10.87
CA ARG A 119 17.95 17.16 10.57
C ARG A 119 18.76 18.29 11.21
N SER A 120 18.12 19.14 12.00
CA SER A 120 18.81 20.23 12.71
C SER A 120 19.72 19.67 13.81
N ARG A 121 20.91 20.26 14.00
CA ARG A 121 21.80 19.96 15.13
C ARG A 121 21.25 20.47 16.47
N VAL A 122 20.29 21.37 16.45
CA VAL A 122 19.68 21.95 17.66
C VAL A 122 18.61 21.01 18.20
N LYS A 123 18.83 20.39 19.36
CA LYS A 123 17.90 19.41 19.98
C LYS A 123 16.50 19.96 20.16
N ALA A 124 16.33 21.22 20.53
CA ALA A 124 15.03 21.86 20.69
C ALA A 124 14.19 21.94 19.41
N VAL A 125 14.83 21.89 18.25
CA VAL A 125 14.20 21.96 16.94
C VAL A 125 13.94 20.56 16.36
N ARG A 126 14.82 19.61 16.66
CA ARG A 126 14.86 18.27 16.07
C ARG A 126 13.72 17.35 16.50
N GLY A 127 13.12 17.59 17.61
CA GLY A 127 12.12 16.72 18.20
C GLY A 127 12.68 15.84 19.31
N THR A 128 11.84 14.99 19.87
CA THR A 128 12.14 14.19 21.07
C THR A 128 11.52 12.80 20.94
N ALA A 129 11.92 11.87 21.82
CA ALA A 129 11.28 10.56 21.93
C ALA A 129 9.76 10.61 22.23
N GLN A 130 9.26 11.76 22.69
CA GLN A 130 7.83 12.05 22.89
C GLN A 130 7.13 12.45 21.59
N ARG A 131 7.87 12.94 20.61
CA ARG A 131 7.39 13.36 19.29
C ARG A 131 8.31 12.79 18.19
N PRO A 132 8.34 11.48 18.08
CA PRO A 132 9.19 10.82 17.10
C PRO A 132 8.67 11.06 15.68
N VAL A 133 9.59 10.98 14.73
CA VAL A 133 9.30 11.19 13.30
C VAL A 133 9.96 10.10 12.49
N CYS A 134 9.23 9.59 11.51
CA CYS A 134 9.74 8.66 10.49
C CYS A 134 9.57 9.27 9.10
N VAL A 135 10.55 8.99 8.24
CA VAL A 135 10.57 9.45 6.85
C VAL A 135 10.96 8.28 5.96
N VAL A 136 10.21 8.06 4.88
CA VAL A 136 10.64 7.14 3.83
C VAL A 136 11.55 7.90 2.88
N THR A 137 12.78 7.39 2.73
CA THR A 137 13.80 7.97 1.86
C THR A 137 14.33 6.92 0.87
N GLN A 138 14.86 7.38 -0.25
CA GLN A 138 15.57 6.54 -1.19
C GLN A 138 17.08 6.70 -0.95
N ARG A 139 17.74 5.58 -0.71
CA ARG A 139 19.19 5.48 -0.53
C ARG A 139 19.81 4.62 -1.63
N PRO A 140 21.14 4.65 -1.83
CA PRO A 140 21.79 3.74 -2.78
C PRO A 140 21.51 2.25 -2.50
N GLU A 141 21.36 1.89 -1.24
CA GLU A 141 21.10 0.53 -0.77
C GLU A 141 19.63 0.10 -0.98
N GLY A 142 18.71 1.07 -1.19
CA GLY A 142 17.29 0.81 -1.40
C GLY A 142 16.37 1.80 -0.68
N ARG A 143 15.07 1.51 -0.69
CA ARG A 143 14.10 2.26 0.10
C ARG A 143 14.36 2.01 1.58
N SER A 144 14.40 3.08 2.36
CA SER A 144 14.68 3.01 3.79
C SER A 144 13.69 3.84 4.60
N LEU A 145 13.43 3.40 5.82
CA LEU A 145 12.74 4.17 6.84
C LEU A 145 13.79 4.83 7.73
N GLU A 146 13.88 6.13 7.64
CA GLU A 146 14.72 6.95 8.49
C GLU A 146 13.89 7.43 9.68
N PHE A 147 14.43 7.31 10.89
CA PHE A 147 13.73 7.67 12.13
C PHE A 147 14.61 8.53 13.03
N TYR A 148 13.96 9.38 13.82
CA TYR A 148 14.61 10.41 14.60
C TYR A 148 14.19 10.39 16.06
N SER A 149 15.10 10.88 16.88
CA SER A 149 14.91 11.12 18.31
C SER A 149 14.93 9.86 19.16
N CYS A 150 15.83 8.93 18.85
CA CYS A 150 16.20 7.86 19.75
C CYS A 150 17.04 8.41 20.92
N LYS A 151 16.95 7.82 22.10
CA LYS A 151 17.76 8.20 23.26
C LYS A 151 19.12 7.52 23.26
N SER A 152 19.20 6.34 22.64
CA SER A 152 20.38 5.49 22.61
C SER A 152 20.44 4.68 21.30
N GLU A 153 21.64 4.36 20.86
CA GLU A 153 21.89 3.42 19.75
C GLU A 153 21.63 1.96 20.13
N GLU A 154 21.32 1.68 21.39
CA GLU A 154 20.89 0.38 21.88
C GLU A 154 19.37 0.15 21.71
N ALA A 155 18.63 1.17 21.27
CA ALA A 155 17.20 1.05 21.07
C ALA A 155 16.90 0.03 19.95
N THR A 156 15.90 -0.82 20.20
CA THR A 156 15.42 -1.83 19.25
C THR A 156 14.07 -1.41 18.65
N ILE A 157 13.67 -2.05 17.58
CA ILE A 157 12.34 -1.85 17.00
C ILE A 157 11.33 -2.59 17.88
N ALA A 158 10.45 -1.84 18.54
CA ALA A 158 9.41 -2.42 19.41
C ALA A 158 8.12 -2.75 18.67
N GLN A 159 7.81 -2.02 17.59
CA GLN A 159 6.68 -2.28 16.72
C GLN A 159 7.01 -1.81 15.30
N ALA A 160 6.77 -2.63 14.31
CA ALA A 160 6.99 -2.30 12.92
C ALA A 160 6.04 -3.11 12.04
N VAL A 161 4.95 -2.48 11.62
CA VAL A 161 3.93 -3.12 10.78
C VAL A 161 3.69 -2.27 9.53
N TYR A 162 3.60 -2.94 8.39
CA TYR A 162 3.35 -2.32 7.10
C TYR A 162 2.34 -3.10 6.27
N ILE A 163 1.73 -2.45 5.29
CA ILE A 163 0.92 -3.09 4.26
C ILE A 163 1.82 -3.39 3.08
N PRO A 164 1.90 -4.64 2.62
CA PRO A 164 2.67 -5.00 1.44
C PRO A 164 1.93 -4.68 0.14
N TYR A 165 2.67 -4.60 -0.96
CA TYR A 165 2.08 -4.70 -2.28
C TYR A 165 1.45 -6.07 -2.48
N SER A 166 0.30 -6.11 -3.14
CA SER A 166 -0.42 -7.35 -3.41
C SER A 166 0.34 -8.23 -4.40
N LYS A 167 0.23 -9.53 -4.19
CA LYS A 167 0.78 -10.55 -5.10
C LYS A 167 -0.26 -11.64 -5.29
N ILE A 168 -0.30 -12.20 -6.49
CA ILE A 168 -1.04 -13.44 -6.73
C ILE A 168 -0.13 -14.59 -6.30
N ASP A 169 -0.64 -15.44 -5.42
CA ASP A 169 0.08 -16.63 -4.98
C ASP A 169 0.13 -17.73 -6.06
N ASN A 170 0.89 -18.79 -5.81
CA ASN A 170 1.04 -19.91 -6.76
C ASN A 170 -0.26 -20.70 -6.97
N TYR A 171 -1.28 -20.46 -6.16
CA TYR A 171 -2.58 -21.12 -6.23
C TYR A 171 -3.67 -20.20 -6.81
N GLY A 172 -3.29 -19.02 -7.30
CA GLY A 172 -4.20 -18.04 -7.86
C GLY A 172 -5.00 -17.29 -6.80
N GLY A 173 -4.48 -17.20 -5.57
CA GLY A 173 -5.07 -16.42 -4.49
C GLY A 173 -4.46 -15.02 -4.40
N VAL A 174 -5.26 -14.05 -4.00
CA VAL A 174 -4.84 -12.68 -3.67
C VAL A 174 -5.32 -12.34 -2.28
N ASP A 175 -4.44 -11.76 -1.48
CA ASP A 175 -4.77 -11.36 -0.14
C ASP A 175 -5.45 -9.97 -0.14
N ILE A 176 -6.72 -9.94 0.24
CA ILE A 176 -7.55 -8.74 0.28
C ILE A 176 -8.22 -8.65 1.64
N SER A 177 -8.26 -7.46 2.22
CA SER A 177 -9.12 -7.23 3.39
C SER A 177 -10.58 -7.43 3.01
N GLU A 178 -11.30 -8.26 3.76
CA GLU A 178 -12.71 -8.60 3.45
C GLU A 178 -13.58 -7.35 3.33
N LYS A 179 -13.38 -6.37 4.21
CA LYS A 179 -14.11 -5.10 4.19
C LYS A 179 -13.83 -4.23 2.96
N CYS A 180 -12.71 -4.49 2.28
CA CYS A 180 -12.32 -3.77 1.08
C CYS A 180 -12.70 -4.50 -0.22
N TYR A 181 -13.27 -5.71 -0.15
CA TYR A 181 -13.51 -6.55 -1.32
C TYR A 181 -14.36 -5.86 -2.39
N ASP A 182 -15.48 -5.25 -2.00
CA ASP A 182 -16.38 -4.55 -2.92
C ASP A 182 -15.71 -3.33 -3.56
N ALA A 183 -14.89 -2.60 -2.80
CA ALA A 183 -14.11 -1.49 -3.32
C ALA A 183 -13.06 -1.97 -4.34
N VAL A 184 -12.40 -3.11 -4.08
CA VAL A 184 -11.43 -3.72 -5.00
C VAL A 184 -12.12 -4.15 -6.29
N THR A 185 -13.26 -4.82 -6.21
CA THR A 185 -14.03 -5.28 -7.38
C THR A 185 -14.43 -4.10 -8.27
N ARG A 186 -14.94 -3.01 -7.68
CA ARG A 186 -15.29 -1.79 -8.44
C ARG A 186 -14.08 -1.05 -8.97
N MET A 187 -12.99 -1.03 -8.21
CA MET A 187 -11.72 -0.44 -8.66
C MET A 187 -11.19 -1.20 -9.88
N ALA A 188 -11.19 -2.53 -9.85
CA ALA A 188 -10.77 -3.37 -10.97
C ALA A 188 -11.69 -3.14 -12.20
N ALA A 189 -13.01 -3.14 -12.00
CA ALA A 189 -13.98 -2.84 -13.05
C ALA A 189 -13.72 -1.47 -13.69
N GLY A 190 -13.48 -0.44 -12.89
CA GLY A 190 -13.17 0.91 -13.38
C GLY A 190 -11.89 0.95 -14.20
N LEU A 191 -10.83 0.26 -13.78
CA LEU A 191 -9.57 0.17 -14.53
C LEU A 191 -9.76 -0.54 -15.88
N VAL A 192 -10.55 -1.60 -15.91
CA VAL A 192 -10.87 -2.34 -17.13
C VAL A 192 -11.68 -1.49 -18.08
N CYS A 193 -12.73 -0.79 -17.62
CA CYS A 193 -13.51 0.13 -18.45
C CYS A 193 -12.63 1.25 -19.05
N LEU A 194 -11.69 1.80 -18.28
CA LEU A 194 -10.73 2.78 -18.82
C LEU A 194 -9.83 2.17 -19.91
N ALA A 195 -9.37 0.94 -19.72
CA ALA A 195 -8.57 0.23 -20.74
C ALA A 195 -9.35 -0.07 -22.01
N LEU A 196 -10.68 -0.22 -21.93
CA LEU A 196 -11.61 -0.40 -23.04
C LEU A 196 -12.10 0.92 -23.64
N ASN A 197 -11.51 2.06 -23.28
CA ASN A 197 -11.90 3.42 -23.69
C ASN A 197 -13.32 3.84 -23.25
N GLU A 198 -13.89 3.22 -22.24
CA GLU A 198 -15.14 3.60 -21.62
C GLU A 198 -14.90 4.62 -20.48
N GLY A 199 -14.40 5.80 -20.81
CA GLY A 199 -13.86 6.76 -19.83
C GLY A 199 -14.86 7.19 -18.75
N GLU A 200 -16.08 7.57 -19.13
CA GLU A 200 -17.09 8.03 -18.17
C GLU A 200 -17.53 6.92 -17.20
N ARG A 201 -17.74 5.73 -17.72
CA ARG A 201 -18.11 4.56 -16.92
C ARG A 201 -16.99 4.15 -15.99
N GLY A 202 -15.75 4.12 -16.50
CA GLY A 202 -14.57 3.82 -15.70
C GLY A 202 -14.40 4.82 -14.55
N ALA A 203 -14.50 6.13 -14.84
CA ALA A 203 -14.41 7.17 -13.82
C ALA A 203 -15.49 7.03 -12.75
N SER A 204 -16.74 6.78 -13.13
CA SER A 204 -17.85 6.56 -12.20
C SER A 204 -17.58 5.36 -11.27
N MET A 205 -17.08 4.24 -11.80
CA MET A 205 -16.75 3.06 -10.99
C MET A 205 -15.59 3.33 -10.02
N LEU A 206 -14.56 4.08 -10.43
CA LEU A 206 -13.47 4.46 -9.55
C LEU A 206 -13.93 5.36 -8.39
N GLU A 207 -14.84 6.28 -8.64
CA GLU A 207 -15.43 7.12 -7.58
C GLU A 207 -16.32 6.29 -6.64
N MET A 208 -17.11 5.35 -7.17
CA MET A 208 -17.88 4.41 -6.35
C MET A 208 -16.96 3.55 -5.47
N ALA A 209 -15.83 3.07 -6.00
CA ALA A 209 -14.85 2.31 -5.22
C ALA A 209 -14.29 3.12 -4.04
N LYS A 210 -13.99 4.39 -4.26
CA LYS A 210 -13.52 5.30 -3.18
C LYS A 210 -14.61 5.58 -2.15
N ALA A 211 -15.87 5.68 -2.57
CA ALA A 211 -16.99 5.92 -1.66
C ALA A 211 -17.32 4.73 -0.73
N LEU A 212 -16.79 3.55 -1.02
CA LEU A 212 -16.90 2.35 -0.18
C LEU A 212 -15.83 2.25 0.89
N LEU A 213 -14.87 3.17 0.93
CA LEU A 213 -13.77 3.24 1.88
C LEU A 213 -13.99 4.36 2.90
#